data_ee350071dad59df1d522cf2387590cda
#
_entry.id   ee350071dad59df1d522cf2387590cda
#
_cell.length_a   1.000
_cell.length_b   1.000
_cell.length_c   1.000
_cell.angle_alpha   90.00
_cell.angle_beta   90.00
_cell.angle_gamma   90.00
#
_symmetry.space_group_name_H-M   'P 1'
#
loop_
_entity.id
_entity.type
_entity.pdbx_description
1 polymer ?
#
loop_
_entity_poly.entity_id
_entity_poly.type
_entity_poly.pdbx_seq_one_letter_code
_entity_poly.pdbx_strand_id
1 'polypeptide(L)'
;FLCDKYGIYLEDEANIESHEYYYGDASLSHPEEWKKAHVARVMEMAHATVNNACVVIWSLGNEAGPGKNFVAAYDALKAFDATRPVQYERNNDIVDMGSNQYPSIGWMRGAVTGKYGIKYPFHVSEYAHSMGNAVGNLIDYWEAIESTNFFCGGAIWDWVDQSMYNYEKDGTRYLAFGGNFGDTPNDGQFVMNG
;
A
#
# COMPACT_ATOMS: atom_id res chain seq x y z
N PHE A 1 13.99 -10.37 -8.64
CA PHE A 1 15.02 -10.56 -9.64
C PHE A 1 15.25 -9.30 -10.51
N LEU A 2 14.23 -8.78 -11.21
CA LEU A 2 14.41 -7.60 -12.07
C LEU A 2 14.80 -6.36 -11.27
N CYS A 3 14.19 -6.13 -10.13
CA CYS A 3 14.52 -5.02 -9.24
C CYS A 3 15.97 -5.13 -8.72
N ASP A 4 16.39 -6.32 -8.29
CA ASP A 4 17.80 -6.55 -7.91
C ASP A 4 18.76 -6.29 -9.07
N LYS A 5 18.41 -6.78 -10.27
CA LYS A 5 19.22 -6.62 -11.46
C LYS A 5 19.42 -5.17 -11.88
N TYR A 6 18.36 -4.36 -11.76
CA TYR A 6 18.37 -2.97 -12.24
C TYR A 6 18.56 -1.94 -11.12
N GLY A 7 18.71 -2.37 -9.86
CA GLY A 7 18.92 -1.48 -8.72
C GLY A 7 17.68 -0.66 -8.35
N ILE A 8 16.48 -1.23 -8.52
CA ILE A 8 15.21 -0.59 -8.17
C ILE A 8 14.85 -0.99 -6.75
N TYR A 9 14.66 -0.05 -5.85
CA TYR A 9 14.18 -0.31 -4.50
C TYR A 9 12.74 -0.83 -4.53
N LEU A 10 12.44 -1.77 -3.66
CA LEU A 10 11.16 -2.44 -3.55
C LEU A 10 10.66 -2.37 -2.12
N GLU A 11 9.45 -1.91 -1.94
CA GLU A 11 8.63 -2.21 -0.77
C GLU A 11 7.84 -3.46 -1.08
N ASP A 12 8.03 -4.51 -0.28
CA ASP A 12 7.32 -5.77 -0.48
C ASP A 12 6.18 -5.88 0.51
N GLU A 13 4.99 -6.17 0.00
CA GLU A 13 3.75 -6.11 0.77
C GLU A 13 3.05 -7.47 0.84
N ALA A 14 2.66 -7.83 2.05
CA ALA A 14 1.86 -9.02 2.29
C ALA A 14 0.44 -8.86 1.70
N ASN A 15 -0.06 -9.92 1.08
CA ASN A 15 -1.37 -9.93 0.45
C ASN A 15 -2.52 -10.00 1.48
N ILE A 16 -2.58 -9.00 2.36
CA ILE A 16 -3.65 -8.81 3.34
C ILE A 16 -4.38 -7.54 3.00
N GLU A 17 -5.61 -7.68 2.56
CA GLU A 17 -6.51 -6.57 2.30
C GLU A 17 -7.95 -6.99 2.61
N SER A 18 -8.71 -6.11 3.23
CA SER A 18 -10.13 -6.33 3.49
C SER A 18 -10.98 -5.09 3.20
N HIS A 19 -10.32 -3.99 2.84
CA HIS A 19 -10.88 -2.71 2.39
C HIS A 19 -12.03 -2.21 3.28
N GLU A 20 -13.08 -1.63 2.71
CA GLU A 20 -14.16 -0.93 3.44
C GLU A 20 -14.85 -1.71 4.56
N TYR A 21 -14.92 -3.01 4.44
CA TYR A 21 -15.58 -3.83 5.48
C TYR A 21 -14.93 -3.69 6.85
N TYR A 22 -13.75 -3.00 6.96
CA TYR A 22 -12.88 -3.55 7.95
C TYR A 22 -11.90 -2.59 8.58
N TYR A 23 -12.29 -1.32 8.71
CA TYR A 23 -11.47 -0.33 9.40
C TYR A 23 -11.76 -0.20 10.89
N GLY A 24 -12.90 -0.71 11.36
CA GLY A 24 -13.33 -0.61 12.75
C GLY A 24 -13.36 -1.96 13.48
N ASP A 25 -14.23 -2.07 14.45
CA ASP A 25 -14.38 -3.25 15.33
C ASP A 25 -14.75 -4.55 14.59
N ALA A 26 -15.34 -4.44 13.40
CA ALA A 26 -15.67 -5.59 12.55
C ALA A 26 -14.49 -6.12 11.74
N SER A 27 -13.33 -5.43 11.76
CA SER A 27 -12.15 -5.85 11.01
C SER A 27 -11.69 -7.26 11.38
N LEU A 28 -11.33 -8.04 10.36
CA LEU A 28 -10.73 -9.36 10.51
C LEU A 28 -9.37 -9.33 11.23
N SER A 29 -8.80 -8.13 11.40
CA SER A 29 -7.57 -7.95 12.15
C SER A 29 -7.72 -8.10 13.68
N HIS A 30 -8.95 -8.13 14.21
CA HIS A 30 -9.21 -8.27 15.63
C HIS A 30 -9.45 -9.72 16.11
N PRO A 31 -10.28 -10.56 15.42
CA PRO A 31 -10.60 -11.89 15.89
C PRO A 31 -9.39 -12.84 15.91
N GLU A 32 -9.25 -13.62 16.97
CA GLU A 32 -8.11 -14.53 17.17
C GLU A 32 -8.02 -15.63 16.11
N GLU A 33 -9.13 -16.08 15.58
CA GLU A 33 -9.18 -17.09 14.52
C GLU A 33 -8.47 -16.66 13.24
N TRP A 34 -8.37 -15.36 12.96
CA TRP A 34 -7.68 -14.81 11.79
C TRP A 34 -6.18 -14.53 12.02
N LYS A 35 -5.72 -14.58 13.27
CA LYS A 35 -4.33 -14.29 13.62
C LYS A 35 -3.32 -15.12 12.84
N LYS A 36 -3.58 -16.45 12.78
CA LYS A 36 -2.69 -17.37 12.07
C LYS A 36 -2.58 -17.01 10.58
N ALA A 37 -3.68 -16.60 9.95
CA ALA A 37 -3.68 -16.21 8.56
C ALA A 37 -2.89 -14.91 8.32
N HIS A 38 -3.04 -13.90 9.17
CA HIS A 38 -2.26 -12.66 9.08
C HIS A 38 -0.76 -12.94 9.20
N VAL A 39 -0.36 -13.67 10.24
CA VAL A 39 1.05 -14.03 10.45
C VAL A 39 1.59 -14.83 9.27
N ALA A 40 0.84 -15.83 8.79
CA ALA A 40 1.29 -16.68 7.69
C ALA A 40 1.56 -15.89 6.41
N ARG A 41 0.66 -14.99 6.01
CA ARG A 41 0.82 -14.19 4.78
C ARG A 41 2.04 -13.27 4.84
N VAL A 42 2.27 -12.61 5.97
CA VAL A 42 3.45 -11.77 6.17
C VAL A 42 4.73 -12.61 6.14
N MET A 43 4.73 -13.77 6.79
CA MET A 43 5.91 -14.64 6.84
C MET A 43 6.19 -15.32 5.49
N GLU A 44 5.17 -15.70 4.74
CA GLU A 44 5.33 -16.24 3.38
C GLU A 44 5.98 -15.24 2.44
N MET A 45 5.55 -13.98 2.45
CA MET A 45 6.19 -12.88 1.74
C MET A 45 7.67 -12.77 2.14
N ALA A 46 7.94 -12.64 3.43
CA ALA A 46 9.30 -12.45 3.95
C ALA A 46 10.21 -13.63 3.59
N HIS A 47 9.75 -14.87 3.75
CA HIS A 47 10.52 -16.06 3.35
C HIS A 47 10.82 -16.10 1.85
N ALA A 48 9.89 -15.64 1.01
CA ALA A 48 10.08 -15.64 -0.43
C ALA A 48 11.16 -14.64 -0.89
N THR A 49 11.27 -13.48 -0.21
CA THR A 49 12.01 -12.34 -0.76
C THR A 49 13.12 -11.78 0.16
N VAL A 50 13.33 -12.34 1.35
CA VAL A 50 14.35 -11.85 2.32
C VAL A 50 15.76 -11.77 1.71
N ASN A 51 16.09 -12.62 0.77
CA ASN A 51 17.40 -12.63 0.10
C ASN A 51 17.51 -11.64 -1.08
N ASN A 52 16.45 -10.92 -1.41
CA ASN A 52 16.48 -9.89 -2.43
C ASN A 52 16.95 -8.56 -1.85
N ALA A 53 18.12 -8.13 -2.25
CA ALA A 53 18.73 -6.88 -1.75
C ALA A 53 17.92 -5.63 -2.12
N CYS A 54 17.10 -5.70 -3.17
CA CYS A 54 16.22 -4.62 -3.58
C CYS A 54 15.07 -4.36 -2.59
N VAL A 55 14.67 -5.35 -1.79
CA VAL A 55 13.62 -5.16 -0.77
C VAL A 55 14.21 -4.35 0.38
N VAL A 56 13.73 -3.14 0.55
CA VAL A 56 14.23 -2.17 1.54
C VAL A 56 13.21 -1.86 2.64
N ILE A 57 11.93 -2.09 2.39
CA ILE A 57 10.81 -1.89 3.33
C ILE A 57 9.90 -3.12 3.25
N TRP A 58 9.37 -3.53 4.40
CA TRP A 58 8.29 -4.49 4.52
C TRP A 58 6.96 -3.78 4.77
N SER A 59 5.91 -4.17 4.08
CA SER A 59 4.54 -3.75 4.36
C SER A 59 3.72 -4.93 4.88
N LEU A 60 2.99 -4.72 5.99
CA LEU A 60 2.16 -5.78 6.59
C LEU A 60 0.89 -6.07 5.81
N GLY A 61 0.51 -5.20 4.89
CA GLY A 61 -0.71 -5.30 4.09
C GLY A 61 -1.33 -3.95 3.82
N ASN A 62 -2.53 -3.96 3.26
CA ASN A 62 -3.24 -2.77 2.84
C ASN A 62 -4.67 -2.76 3.40
N GLU A 63 -5.11 -1.60 3.89
CA GLU A 63 -6.51 -1.28 4.24
C GLU A 63 -7.30 -2.41 4.95
N ALA A 64 -6.71 -3.01 5.99
CA ALA A 64 -7.26 -4.19 6.65
C ALA A 64 -7.51 -4.01 8.16
N GLY A 65 -7.64 -2.74 8.61
CA GLY A 65 -7.95 -2.39 10.00
C GLY A 65 -6.75 -2.44 10.96
N PRO A 66 -6.89 -1.89 12.16
CA PRO A 66 -5.79 -1.64 13.08
C PRO A 66 -5.54 -2.75 14.11
N GLY A 67 -6.10 -3.94 13.92
CA GLY A 67 -6.26 -4.93 14.98
C GLY A 67 -4.99 -5.65 15.43
N LYS A 68 -5.13 -6.38 16.55
CA LYS A 68 -4.05 -7.11 17.24
C LYS A 68 -3.35 -8.18 16.38
N ASN A 69 -3.99 -8.66 15.31
CA ASN A 69 -3.40 -9.65 14.42
C ASN A 69 -2.21 -9.07 13.66
N PHE A 70 -2.23 -7.76 13.36
CA PHE A 70 -1.07 -7.07 12.78
C PHE A 70 0.06 -6.90 13.79
N VAL A 71 -0.23 -6.75 15.10
CA VAL A 71 0.81 -6.78 16.14
C VAL A 71 1.55 -8.11 16.10
N ALA A 72 0.81 -9.22 16.07
CA ALA A 72 1.41 -10.56 16.00
C ALA A 72 2.20 -10.79 14.70
N ALA A 73 1.72 -10.26 13.58
CA ALA A 73 2.41 -10.35 12.29
C ALA A 73 3.71 -9.53 12.31
N TYR A 74 3.68 -8.30 12.84
CA TYR A 74 4.85 -7.46 13.05
C TYR A 74 5.90 -8.15 13.93
N ASP A 75 5.49 -8.67 15.09
CA ASP A 75 6.40 -9.36 16.02
C ASP A 75 7.08 -10.56 15.36
N ALA A 76 6.32 -11.36 14.61
CA ALA A 76 6.87 -12.51 13.89
C ALA A 76 7.86 -12.07 12.79
N LEU A 77 7.53 -11.04 12.04
CA LEU A 77 8.40 -10.50 11.00
C LEU A 77 9.69 -9.93 11.57
N LYS A 78 9.62 -9.14 12.65
CA LYS A 78 10.80 -8.56 13.29
C LYS A 78 11.67 -9.61 13.98
N ALA A 79 11.11 -10.70 14.48
CA ALA A 79 11.87 -11.85 14.97
C ALA A 79 12.63 -12.58 13.85
N PHE A 80 12.11 -12.56 12.63
CA PHE A 80 12.73 -13.15 11.45
C PHE A 80 13.74 -12.22 10.77
N ASP A 81 13.35 -10.96 10.51
CA ASP A 81 14.20 -9.93 9.91
C ASP A 81 14.11 -8.61 10.67
N ALA A 82 15.10 -8.35 11.52
CA ALA A 82 15.23 -7.09 12.25
C ALA A 82 15.92 -5.99 11.46
N THR A 83 16.38 -6.25 10.22
CA THR A 83 17.23 -5.33 9.47
C THR A 83 16.46 -4.30 8.68
N ARG A 84 15.28 -4.64 8.19
CA ARG A 84 14.44 -3.76 7.38
C ARG A 84 13.34 -3.10 8.20
N PRO A 85 13.01 -1.83 7.91
CA PRO A 85 11.86 -1.19 8.54
C PRO A 85 10.55 -1.78 8.02
N VAL A 86 9.53 -1.71 8.86
CA VAL A 86 8.18 -2.17 8.58
C VAL A 86 7.22 -0.98 8.59
N GLN A 87 6.33 -0.91 7.63
CA GLN A 87 5.23 0.04 7.58
C GLN A 87 3.86 -0.66 7.59
N TYR A 88 2.84 0.04 8.03
CA TYR A 88 1.43 -0.29 7.88
C TYR A 88 0.57 0.94 8.17
N GLU A 89 -0.16 1.44 7.18
CA GLU A 89 -0.82 2.76 7.23
C GLU A 89 -2.01 2.81 8.19
N ARG A 90 -2.65 1.68 8.50
CA ARG A 90 -3.81 1.64 9.42
C ARG A 90 -3.42 1.55 10.89
N ASN A 91 -2.16 1.25 11.20
CA ASN A 91 -1.68 1.24 12.58
C ASN A 91 -0.19 1.60 12.65
N ASN A 92 0.10 2.88 12.54
CA ASN A 92 1.48 3.40 12.62
C ASN A 92 2.15 3.13 13.99
N ASP A 93 1.37 2.92 15.05
CA ASP A 93 1.92 2.77 16.41
C ASP A 93 2.70 1.47 16.58
N ILE A 94 2.33 0.43 15.86
CA ILE A 94 2.95 -0.91 16.00
C ILE A 94 4.16 -1.13 15.11
N VAL A 95 4.41 -0.27 14.11
CA VAL A 95 5.43 -0.45 13.07
C VAL A 95 6.60 0.51 13.23
N ASP A 96 7.66 0.35 12.43
CA ASP A 96 8.91 1.10 12.59
C ASP A 96 8.80 2.52 12.03
N MET A 97 8.02 2.73 10.97
CA MET A 97 7.93 4.01 10.25
C MET A 97 6.48 4.43 10.07
N GLY A 98 6.28 5.74 9.87
CA GLY A 98 4.95 6.28 9.57
C GLY A 98 4.57 6.10 8.10
N SER A 99 3.29 5.92 7.84
CA SER A 99 2.72 5.94 6.50
C SER A 99 1.29 6.45 6.47
N ASN A 100 0.84 6.92 5.32
CA ASN A 100 -0.54 7.33 5.07
C ASN A 100 -0.85 7.23 3.58
N GLN A 101 -2.10 6.95 3.27
CA GLN A 101 -2.64 6.95 1.92
C GLN A 101 -3.31 8.30 1.63
N TYR A 102 -3.09 8.82 0.44
CA TYR A 102 -3.74 10.04 -0.08
C TYR A 102 -3.74 11.25 0.88
N PRO A 103 -2.62 11.55 1.59
CA PRO A 103 -2.58 12.72 2.44
C PRO A 103 -2.68 13.99 1.59
N SER A 104 -3.41 15.00 2.07
CA SER A 104 -3.37 16.31 1.42
C SER A 104 -2.02 17.00 1.63
N ILE A 105 -1.62 17.87 0.72
CA ILE A 105 -0.40 18.69 0.85
C ILE A 105 -0.38 19.46 2.18
N GLY A 106 -1.53 20.02 2.59
CA GLY A 106 -1.65 20.71 3.88
C GLY A 106 -1.41 19.80 5.07
N TRP A 107 -1.88 18.55 5.00
CA TRP A 107 -1.63 17.55 6.02
C TRP A 107 -0.13 17.18 6.08
N MET A 108 0.51 16.96 4.93
CA MET A 108 1.95 16.62 4.86
C MET A 108 2.79 17.72 5.49
N ARG A 109 2.53 18.99 5.18
CA ARG A 109 3.21 20.14 5.81
C ARG A 109 3.00 20.18 7.33
N GLY A 110 1.81 19.81 7.80
CA GLY A 110 1.52 19.69 9.23
C GLY A 110 2.28 18.52 9.88
N ALA A 111 2.39 17.39 9.21
CA ALA A 111 3.10 16.21 9.72
C ALA A 111 4.57 16.51 10.02
N VAL A 112 5.25 17.23 9.14
CA VAL A 112 6.66 17.65 9.30
C VAL A 112 6.88 18.48 10.55
N THR A 113 5.88 19.27 10.99
CA THR A 113 5.97 20.10 12.21
C THR A 113 5.68 19.32 13.51
N GLY A 114 5.45 18.01 13.42
CA GLY A 114 5.08 17.18 14.57
C GLY A 114 3.61 17.31 15.00
N LYS A 115 2.78 18.03 14.22
CA LYS A 115 1.37 18.30 14.58
C LYS A 115 0.55 17.04 14.87
N TYR A 116 0.89 15.93 14.23
CA TYR A 116 0.11 14.69 14.31
C TYR A 116 0.84 13.57 15.09
N GLY A 117 2.02 13.83 15.62
CA GLY A 117 2.80 12.83 16.38
C GLY A 117 3.21 11.58 15.57
N ILE A 118 3.42 11.74 14.26
CA ILE A 118 3.67 10.63 13.35
C ILE A 118 5.14 10.21 13.39
N LYS A 119 5.39 8.91 13.22
CA LYS A 119 6.75 8.34 13.20
C LYS A 119 7.55 8.81 11.98
N TYR A 120 8.83 8.96 12.20
CA TYR A 120 9.86 9.22 11.21
C TYR A 120 10.71 7.93 11.00
N PRO A 121 11.13 7.61 9.77
CA PRO A 121 10.78 8.27 8.51
C PRO A 121 9.33 8.01 8.12
N PHE A 122 8.79 8.86 7.23
CA PHE A 122 7.41 8.76 6.77
C PHE A 122 7.34 8.42 5.28
N HIS A 123 6.48 7.49 4.93
CA HIS A 123 6.21 7.05 3.55
C HIS A 123 4.77 7.42 3.15
N VAL A 124 4.60 8.03 1.98
CA VAL A 124 3.27 8.20 1.38
C VAL A 124 2.95 6.91 0.63
N SER A 125 2.25 5.99 1.30
CA SER A 125 2.05 4.63 0.79
C SER A 125 1.21 4.57 -0.48
N GLU A 126 0.29 5.55 -0.66
CA GLU A 126 -0.44 5.75 -1.91
C GLU A 126 -0.75 7.23 -2.12
N TYR A 127 -0.65 7.70 -3.36
CA TYR A 127 -1.12 9.02 -3.79
C TYR A 127 -1.32 9.05 -5.30
N ALA A 128 -1.86 10.16 -5.82
CA ALA A 128 -2.00 10.41 -7.26
C ALA A 128 -2.84 9.37 -8.01
N HIS A 129 -3.88 8.81 -7.38
CA HIS A 129 -4.85 7.91 -8.01
C HIS A 129 -5.51 8.62 -9.20
N SER A 130 -5.27 8.16 -10.42
CA SER A 130 -5.61 8.91 -11.64
C SER A 130 -6.98 8.59 -12.23
N MET A 131 -7.91 8.10 -11.42
CA MET A 131 -9.28 7.82 -11.84
C MET A 131 -10.05 9.10 -12.17
N GLY A 132 -10.77 9.10 -13.30
CA GLY A 132 -11.59 10.22 -13.73
C GLY A 132 -10.78 11.43 -14.15
N ASN A 133 -11.03 12.59 -13.56
CA ASN A 133 -10.35 13.86 -13.89
C ASN A 133 -9.16 14.17 -12.97
N ALA A 134 -8.48 13.16 -12.50
CA ALA A 134 -7.20 13.26 -11.81
C ALA A 134 -6.07 13.05 -12.85
N VAL A 135 -4.84 13.36 -12.62
CA VAL A 135 -4.11 13.73 -11.43
C VAL A 135 -3.74 15.21 -11.49
N GLY A 136 -3.80 15.89 -10.33
CA GLY A 136 -3.25 17.23 -10.17
C GLY A 136 -2.20 17.27 -9.06
N ASN A 137 -1.47 18.38 -9.01
CA ASN A 137 -0.58 18.72 -7.90
C ASN A 137 0.59 17.73 -7.66
N LEU A 138 0.98 16.93 -8.62
CA LEU A 138 2.10 16.00 -8.45
C LEU A 138 3.39 16.71 -8.03
N ILE A 139 3.67 17.86 -8.63
CA ILE A 139 4.82 18.69 -8.28
C ILE A 139 4.75 19.17 -6.82
N ASP A 140 3.57 19.57 -6.34
CA ASP A 140 3.39 20.06 -4.96
C ASP A 140 3.64 18.95 -3.93
N TYR A 141 3.31 17.70 -4.25
CA TYR A 141 3.67 16.54 -3.41
C TYR A 141 5.18 16.39 -3.30
N TRP A 142 5.88 16.43 -4.44
CA TRP A 142 7.33 16.27 -4.45
C TRP A 142 8.07 17.43 -3.83
N GLU A 143 7.60 18.66 -4.02
CA GLU A 143 8.13 19.82 -3.29
C GLU A 143 7.99 19.64 -1.76
N ALA A 144 6.87 19.10 -1.29
CA ALA A 144 6.70 18.81 0.13
C ALA A 144 7.61 17.67 0.61
N ILE A 145 7.72 16.58 -0.17
CA ILE A 145 8.57 15.41 0.15
C ILE A 145 10.05 15.83 0.20
N GLU A 146 10.55 16.55 -0.81
CA GLU A 146 11.95 16.94 -0.93
C GLU A 146 12.35 18.10 -0.01
N SER A 147 11.39 18.85 0.52
CA SER A 147 11.66 19.97 1.42
C SER A 147 12.26 19.56 2.77
N THR A 148 12.23 18.29 3.13
CA THR A 148 12.60 17.79 4.45
C THR A 148 13.06 16.33 4.41
N ASN A 149 13.88 15.94 5.38
CA ASN A 149 14.26 14.54 5.58
C ASN A 149 13.19 13.71 6.32
N PHE A 150 12.03 14.30 6.62
CA PHE A 150 10.93 13.59 7.28
C PHE A 150 10.33 12.51 6.38
N PHE A 151 10.19 12.81 5.10
CA PHE A 151 9.68 11.86 4.10
C PHE A 151 10.80 11.03 3.49
N CYS A 152 10.55 9.75 3.27
CA CYS A 152 11.42 8.86 2.50
C CYS A 152 10.93 8.62 1.07
N GLY A 153 9.79 9.20 0.69
CA GLY A 153 9.20 9.10 -0.64
C GLY A 153 7.72 8.74 -0.62
N GLY A 154 7.23 8.25 -1.75
CA GLY A 154 5.85 7.82 -1.89
C GLY A 154 5.66 6.92 -3.11
N ALA A 155 4.60 6.11 -3.10
CA ALA A 155 4.20 5.22 -4.16
C ALA A 155 2.91 5.73 -4.83
N ILE A 156 2.98 6.01 -6.13
CA ILE A 156 1.80 6.40 -6.92
C ILE A 156 0.88 5.19 -7.07
N TRP A 157 -0.39 5.35 -6.80
CA TRP A 157 -1.40 4.38 -7.15
C TRP A 157 -2.04 4.74 -8.50
N ASP A 158 -1.78 4.01 -9.61
CA ASP A 158 -0.81 2.93 -9.63
C ASP A 158 0.02 2.98 -10.93
N TRP A 159 0.70 1.90 -11.25
CA TRP A 159 1.66 1.85 -12.35
C TRP A 159 1.02 1.89 -13.73
N VAL A 160 -0.07 1.12 -13.93
CA VAL A 160 -0.79 1.00 -15.20
C VAL A 160 -2.27 0.73 -14.94
N ASP A 161 -3.13 1.11 -15.89
CA ASP A 161 -4.53 0.69 -15.86
C ASP A 161 -4.67 -0.83 -15.80
N GLN A 162 -5.44 -1.33 -14.83
CA GLN A 162 -5.64 -2.76 -14.59
C GLN A 162 -6.79 -3.31 -15.44
N SER A 163 -6.86 -2.90 -16.69
CA SER A 163 -7.88 -3.32 -17.65
C SER A 163 -7.30 -4.27 -18.70
N MET A 164 -8.17 -4.99 -19.38
CA MET A 164 -7.80 -5.92 -20.44
C MET A 164 -8.37 -5.48 -21.79
N TYR A 165 -7.66 -5.73 -22.86
CA TYR A 165 -8.20 -5.50 -24.19
C TYR A 165 -9.35 -6.45 -24.48
N ASN A 166 -10.46 -5.90 -24.98
CA ASN A 166 -11.59 -6.65 -25.51
C ASN A 166 -12.06 -5.99 -26.82
N TYR A 167 -12.95 -6.63 -27.53
CA TYR A 167 -13.38 -6.22 -28.86
C TYR A 167 -14.90 -6.18 -28.97
N GLU A 168 -15.42 -5.12 -29.56
CA GLU A 168 -16.81 -5.04 -29.99
C GLU A 168 -17.07 -6.02 -31.16
N LYS A 169 -18.36 -6.24 -31.46
CA LYS A 169 -18.76 -7.13 -32.58
C LYS A 169 -18.24 -6.68 -33.95
N ASP A 170 -18.00 -5.38 -34.11
CA ASP A 170 -17.46 -4.78 -35.35
C ASP A 170 -15.91 -4.83 -35.40
N GLY A 171 -15.27 -5.39 -34.37
CA GLY A 171 -13.81 -5.48 -34.24
C GLY A 171 -13.15 -4.27 -33.61
N THR A 172 -13.89 -3.29 -33.16
CA THR A 172 -13.34 -2.13 -32.41
C THR A 172 -12.77 -2.59 -31.07
N ARG A 173 -11.50 -2.30 -30.86
CA ARG A 173 -10.79 -2.62 -29.60
C ARG A 173 -11.11 -1.59 -28.52
N TYR A 174 -11.37 -2.05 -27.31
CA TYR A 174 -11.56 -1.20 -26.14
C TYR A 174 -10.88 -1.81 -24.89
N LEU A 175 -10.74 -1.02 -23.84
CA LEU A 175 -10.27 -1.46 -22.53
C LEU A 175 -11.48 -1.89 -21.69
N ALA A 176 -11.50 -3.15 -21.29
CA ALA A 176 -12.58 -3.77 -20.54
C ALA A 176 -12.21 -3.89 -19.05
N PHE A 177 -13.20 -3.70 -18.20
CA PHE A 177 -13.10 -3.79 -16.74
C PHE A 177 -14.36 -4.47 -16.17
N GLY A 178 -14.50 -4.50 -14.84
CA GLY A 178 -15.62 -5.15 -14.17
C GLY A 178 -16.98 -4.74 -14.74
N GLY A 179 -17.83 -5.73 -15.00
CA GLY A 179 -19.11 -5.61 -15.67
C GLY A 179 -19.09 -5.84 -17.18
N ASN A 180 -17.97 -5.60 -17.86
CA ASN A 180 -17.83 -5.85 -19.31
C ASN A 180 -17.78 -7.35 -19.67
N PHE A 181 -17.54 -8.20 -18.67
CA PHE A 181 -17.47 -9.65 -18.84
C PHE A 181 -18.74 -10.37 -18.33
N GLY A 182 -19.78 -9.62 -17.98
CA GLY A 182 -21.02 -10.15 -17.41
C GLY A 182 -20.90 -10.51 -15.92
N ASP A 183 -19.87 -10.08 -15.27
CA ASP A 183 -19.60 -10.27 -13.85
C ASP A 183 -20.44 -9.32 -12.98
N THR A 184 -20.89 -9.82 -11.83
CA THR A 184 -21.63 -9.06 -10.81
C THR A 184 -21.46 -9.76 -9.45
N PRO A 185 -21.13 -9.04 -8.35
CA PRO A 185 -20.84 -7.59 -8.30
C PRO A 185 -19.48 -7.22 -8.89
N ASN A 186 -19.27 -5.92 -9.17
CA ASN A 186 -17.99 -5.38 -9.63
C ASN A 186 -17.90 -3.88 -9.30
N ASP A 187 -16.70 -3.32 -9.36
CA ASP A 187 -16.40 -1.90 -9.09
C ASP A 187 -16.27 -1.05 -10.37
N GLY A 188 -16.69 -1.60 -11.53
CA GLY A 188 -16.71 -0.89 -12.79
C GLY A 188 -15.32 -0.39 -13.21
N GLN A 189 -15.25 0.90 -13.51
CA GLN A 189 -14.02 1.56 -14.00
C GLN A 189 -12.99 1.86 -12.90
N PHE A 190 -13.17 1.41 -11.67
CA PHE A 190 -12.30 1.75 -10.54
C PHE A 190 -10.84 1.32 -10.75
N VAL A 191 -10.59 0.38 -11.63
CA VAL A 191 -9.26 -0.12 -12.03
C VAL A 191 -8.57 0.71 -13.13
N MET A 192 -9.21 1.80 -13.60
CA MET A 192 -8.68 2.71 -14.61
C MET A 192 -7.99 3.88 -13.92
N ASN A 193 -6.82 3.65 -13.37
CA ASN A 193 -6.16 4.52 -12.40
C ASN A 193 -4.63 4.60 -12.54
N GLY A 194 -4.09 4.03 -13.62
CA GLY A 194 -2.66 4.03 -13.95
C GLY A 194 -2.18 5.20 -14.82
#